data_5ed4e33bd2f2cc0d2f3241f882a2ed1a
#
_entry.id   5ed4e33bd2f2cc0d2f3241f882a2ed1a
#
_cell.length_a   1.000
_cell.length_b   1.000
_cell.length_c   1.000
_cell.angle_alpha   90.00
_cell.angle_beta   90.00
_cell.angle_gamma   90.00
#
_symmetry.space_group_name_H-M   'P 1'
#
loop_
_entity.id
_entity.type
_entity.pdbx_description
1 polymer ?
#
loop_
_entity_poly.entity_id
_entity_poly.type
_entity_poly.pdbx_seq_one_letter_code
_entity_poly.pdbx_strand_id
1 'polypeptide(L)'
;MSTQRSTIQAQARSDALRLLRTINDTQAHGHEGARAYPPRAAQQAGLEAGTERYQDAMAYLIEQAALLGDAHIAFGDDVGDQHPHGYAFYFFTRRALKLLDGG
;
A
#
# COMPACT_ATOMS: atom_id res chain seq x y z
N MET A 1 28.08 1.74 -2.45
CA MET A 1 27.31 0.69 -1.85
C MET A 1 26.19 1.19 -1.02
N SER A 2 26.44 1.86 0.07
CA SER A 2 25.36 2.43 0.86
C SER A 2 24.56 3.48 0.10
N THR A 3 25.19 4.16 -0.85
CA THR A 3 24.52 5.18 -1.63
C THR A 3 23.36 4.62 -2.44
N GLN A 4 23.60 3.47 -3.08
CA GLN A 4 22.59 2.85 -3.91
C GLN A 4 21.42 2.36 -3.06
N ARG A 5 21.72 1.77 -1.91
CA ARG A 5 20.68 1.30 -0.99
C ARG A 5 19.85 2.48 -0.46
N SER A 6 20.50 3.57 -0.13
CA SER A 6 19.80 4.75 0.36
C SER A 6 18.88 5.33 -0.71
N THR A 7 19.32 5.31 -1.97
CA THR A 7 18.51 5.79 -3.08
C THR A 7 17.26 4.93 -3.25
N ILE A 8 17.41 3.61 -3.14
CA ILE A 8 16.28 2.68 -3.25
C ILE A 8 15.29 2.91 -2.12
N GLN A 9 15.78 3.10 -0.90
CA GLN A 9 14.89 3.35 0.22
C GLN A 9 14.17 4.68 0.10
N ALA A 10 14.86 5.71 -0.37
CA ALA A 10 14.24 7.01 -0.57
C ALA A 10 13.15 6.93 -1.64
N GLN A 11 13.41 6.18 -2.71
CA GLN A 11 12.44 5.98 -3.77
C GLN A 11 11.24 5.21 -3.26
N ALA A 12 11.47 4.14 -2.49
CA ALA A 12 10.39 3.32 -1.95
C ALA A 12 9.52 4.15 -1.01
N ARG A 13 10.13 4.98 -0.18
CA ARG A 13 9.39 5.84 0.72
C ARG A 13 8.54 6.84 -0.03
N SER A 14 9.11 7.47 -1.04
CA SER A 14 8.39 8.45 -1.86
C SER A 14 7.21 7.81 -2.56
N ASP A 15 7.44 6.65 -3.17
CA ASP A 15 6.38 5.90 -3.84
C ASP A 15 5.31 5.47 -2.84
N ALA A 16 5.75 5.01 -1.66
CA ALA A 16 4.83 4.55 -0.62
C ALA A 16 3.93 5.67 -0.13
N LEU A 17 4.49 6.84 0.10
CA LEU A 17 3.69 7.98 0.56
C LEU A 17 2.71 8.43 -0.50
N ARG A 18 3.12 8.41 -1.76
CA ARG A 18 2.22 8.75 -2.86
C ARG A 18 1.08 7.74 -2.96
N LEU A 19 1.42 6.46 -2.85
CA LEU A 19 0.42 5.40 -2.87
C LEU A 19 -0.53 5.55 -1.69
N LEU A 20 0.01 5.80 -0.50
CA LEU A 20 -0.80 5.94 0.70
C LEU A 20 -1.75 7.13 0.60
N ARG A 21 -1.25 8.25 0.06
CA ARG A 21 -2.10 9.43 -0.14
C ARG A 21 -3.23 9.12 -1.09
N THR A 22 -2.95 8.42 -2.18
CA THR A 22 -3.98 8.02 -3.12
C THR A 22 -5.00 7.09 -2.48
N ILE A 23 -4.54 6.15 -1.66
CA ILE A 23 -5.45 5.28 -0.91
C ILE A 23 -6.35 6.11 -0.01
N ASN A 24 -5.78 7.07 0.70
CA ASN A 24 -6.57 7.92 1.57
C ASN A 24 -7.60 8.73 0.78
N ASP A 25 -7.19 9.30 -0.33
CA ASP A 25 -8.06 10.18 -1.11
C ASP A 25 -9.19 9.44 -1.80
N THR A 26 -8.98 8.18 -2.16
CA THR A 26 -9.94 7.45 -2.98
C THR A 26 -10.65 6.32 -2.25
N GLN A 27 -10.10 5.84 -1.15
CA GLN A 27 -10.63 4.65 -0.49
C GLN A 27 -10.88 4.83 1.00
N ALA A 28 -9.93 5.40 1.73
CA ALA A 28 -10.03 5.48 3.18
C ALA A 28 -10.67 6.77 3.68
N HIS A 29 -10.45 7.87 2.98
CA HIS A 29 -11.04 9.18 3.32
C HIS A 29 -10.83 9.56 4.78
N GLY A 30 -9.61 9.33 5.27
CA GLY A 30 -9.24 9.69 6.63
C GLY A 30 -9.77 8.77 7.73
N HIS A 31 -10.39 7.65 7.36
CA HIS A 31 -10.98 6.76 8.35
C HIS A 31 -10.03 5.63 8.73
N GLU A 32 -9.64 5.63 9.99
CA GLU A 32 -8.87 4.53 10.56
C GLU A 32 -9.70 3.25 10.50
N GLY A 33 -9.07 2.17 10.03
CA GLY A 33 -9.74 0.89 9.90
C GLY A 33 -10.48 0.69 8.58
N ALA A 34 -10.46 1.68 7.70
CA ALA A 34 -11.08 1.53 6.41
C ALA A 34 -10.34 0.49 5.57
N ARG A 35 -11.08 -0.26 4.77
CA ARG A 35 -10.47 -1.22 3.87
C ARG A 35 -9.88 -0.51 2.67
N ALA A 36 -8.72 -0.97 2.26
CA ALA A 36 -8.01 -0.40 1.13
C ALA A 36 -7.59 -1.51 0.18
N TYR A 37 -7.69 -1.22 -1.11
CA TYR A 37 -7.20 -2.12 -2.13
C TYR A 37 -6.06 -1.44 -2.89
N PRO A 38 -4.81 -1.68 -2.46
CA PRO A 38 -3.67 -0.93 -2.98
C PRO A 38 -3.44 -1.01 -4.48
N PRO A 39 -3.68 -2.15 -5.16
CA PRO A 39 -3.42 -2.19 -6.61
C PRO A 39 -4.21 -1.16 -7.40
N ARG A 40 -5.45 -0.88 -7.00
CA ARG A 40 -6.25 0.12 -7.69
C ARG A 40 -5.70 1.52 -7.45
N ALA A 41 -5.33 1.81 -6.21
CA ALA A 41 -4.74 3.10 -5.88
C ALA A 41 -3.39 3.28 -6.55
N ALA A 42 -2.61 2.20 -6.65
CA ALA A 42 -1.31 2.25 -7.30
C ALA A 42 -1.43 2.71 -8.74
N GLN A 43 -2.41 2.21 -9.44
CA GLN A 43 -2.64 2.61 -10.83
C GLN A 43 -2.88 4.12 -10.93
N GLN A 44 -3.67 4.66 -10.03
CA GLN A 44 -3.93 6.10 -10.00
C GLN A 44 -2.71 6.91 -9.58
N ALA A 45 -1.86 6.31 -8.77
CA ALA A 45 -0.65 6.97 -8.29
C ALA A 45 0.52 6.88 -9.28
N GLY A 46 0.31 6.21 -10.41
CA GLY A 46 1.37 6.05 -11.38
C GLY A 46 2.32 4.88 -11.09
N LEU A 47 1.90 3.98 -10.21
CA LEU A 47 2.64 2.76 -9.91
C LEU A 47 1.90 1.58 -10.49
N GLU A 48 2.61 0.68 -11.15
CA GLU A 48 1.96 -0.53 -11.66
C GLU A 48 2.07 -1.63 -10.64
N ALA A 49 0.93 -2.21 -10.29
CA ALA A 49 0.91 -3.38 -9.42
C ALA A 49 1.68 -4.51 -10.10
N GLY A 50 2.46 -5.24 -9.32
CA GLY A 50 3.27 -6.32 -9.87
C GLY A 50 4.69 -5.91 -10.23
N THR A 51 5.01 -4.63 -10.16
CA THR A 51 6.38 -4.17 -10.40
C THR A 51 7.16 -4.14 -9.09
N GLU A 52 8.48 -4.10 -9.22
CA GLU A 52 9.34 -3.99 -8.05
C GLU A 52 9.08 -2.72 -7.27
N ARG A 53 8.86 -1.62 -7.97
CA ARG A 53 8.58 -0.36 -7.30
C ARG A 53 7.33 -0.44 -6.44
N TYR A 54 6.29 -1.07 -6.97
CA TYR A 54 5.07 -1.27 -6.21
C TYR A 54 5.32 -2.15 -4.99
N GLN A 55 6.06 -3.24 -5.17
CA GLN A 55 6.36 -4.15 -4.06
C GLN A 55 7.17 -3.48 -2.97
N ASP A 56 8.14 -2.65 -3.37
CA ASP A 56 8.95 -1.93 -2.40
C ASP A 56 8.13 -0.90 -1.64
N ALA A 57 7.23 -0.21 -2.32
CA ALA A 57 6.34 0.74 -1.68
C ALA A 57 5.42 0.03 -0.69
N MET A 58 4.85 -1.10 -1.09
CA MET A 58 3.98 -1.86 -0.20
C MET A 58 4.74 -2.40 1.01
N ALA A 59 5.96 -2.89 0.79
CA ALA A 59 6.79 -3.37 1.90
C ALA A 59 7.04 -2.26 2.91
N TYR A 60 7.30 -1.06 2.42
CA TYR A 60 7.50 0.09 3.30
C TYR A 60 6.25 0.37 4.14
N LEU A 61 5.08 0.38 3.50
CA LEU A 61 3.84 0.66 4.20
C LEU A 61 3.50 -0.41 5.23
N ILE A 62 3.76 -1.65 4.92
CA ILE A 62 3.53 -2.75 5.85
C ILE A 62 4.51 -2.68 7.02
N GLU A 63 5.77 -2.40 6.74
CA GLU A 63 6.79 -2.25 7.76
C GLU A 63 6.48 -1.10 8.72
N GLN A 64 5.95 -0.01 8.20
CA GLN A 64 5.58 1.13 9.01
C GLN A 64 4.22 0.95 9.70
N ALA A 65 3.58 -0.18 9.49
CA ALA A 65 2.26 -0.46 10.03
C ALA A 65 1.21 0.53 9.55
N ALA A 66 1.43 1.13 8.39
CA ALA A 66 0.43 2.01 7.78
C ALA A 66 -0.71 1.21 7.17
N LEU A 67 -0.40 0.05 6.63
CA LEU A 67 -1.38 -0.88 6.09
C LEU A 67 -1.20 -2.23 6.78
N LEU A 68 -2.31 -2.79 7.24
CA LEU A 68 -2.32 -4.13 7.85
C LEU A 68 -3.11 -5.06 6.95
N GLY A 69 -2.55 -6.20 6.65
CA GLY A 69 -3.20 -7.18 5.80
C GLY A 69 -4.47 -7.74 6.43
N ASP A 70 -5.47 -7.96 5.59
CA ASP A 70 -6.70 -8.62 6.01
C ASP A 70 -6.63 -10.08 5.56
N ALA A 71 -6.25 -10.94 6.47
CA ALA A 71 -6.04 -12.35 6.16
C ALA A 71 -7.33 -13.07 5.76
N HIS A 72 -8.46 -12.58 6.21
CA HIS A 72 -9.73 -13.20 5.87
C HIS A 72 -10.07 -13.04 4.39
N ILE A 73 -9.66 -11.93 3.83
CA ILE A 73 -9.98 -11.64 2.43
C ILE A 73 -8.91 -12.18 1.50
N ALA A 74 -7.67 -12.25 1.98
CA ALA A 74 -6.56 -12.68 1.16
C ALA A 74 -6.77 -14.08 0.58
N PHE A 75 -7.52 -14.91 1.26
CA PHE A 75 -7.77 -16.28 0.84
C PHE A 75 -9.24 -16.53 0.57
N GLY A 76 -10.00 -15.49 0.32
CA GLY A 76 -11.42 -15.65 0.07
C GLY A 76 -11.68 -16.44 -1.20
N ASP A 77 -12.44 -17.50 -1.06
CA ASP A 77 -12.75 -18.36 -2.20
C ASP A 77 -13.58 -17.64 -3.26
N ASP A 78 -14.34 -16.68 -2.80
CA ASP A 78 -15.26 -15.96 -3.68
C ASP A 78 -14.56 -15.15 -4.75
N VAL A 79 -13.32 -14.77 -4.53
CA VAL A 79 -12.63 -13.88 -5.43
C VAL A 79 -11.41 -14.52 -6.08
N GLY A 80 -11.09 -15.75 -5.70
CA GLY A 80 -9.85 -16.38 -6.14
C GLY A 80 -9.71 -16.47 -7.64
N ASP A 81 -10.78 -16.85 -8.33
CA ASP A 81 -10.73 -17.07 -9.75
C ASP A 81 -10.65 -15.79 -10.56
N GLN A 82 -11.09 -14.69 -9.98
CA GLN A 82 -11.14 -13.41 -10.67
C GLN A 82 -9.83 -12.63 -10.51
N HIS A 83 -9.00 -13.03 -9.57
CA HIS A 83 -7.78 -12.32 -9.24
C HIS A 83 -6.63 -13.30 -9.13
N PRO A 84 -6.03 -13.67 -10.25
CA PRO A 84 -5.00 -14.73 -10.27
C PRO A 84 -3.77 -14.42 -9.42
N HIS A 85 -3.53 -13.16 -9.09
CA HIS A 85 -2.40 -12.79 -8.25
C HIS A 85 -2.76 -12.68 -6.77
N GLY A 86 -3.92 -13.17 -6.41
CA GLY A 86 -4.41 -13.02 -5.07
C GLY A 86 -5.24 -11.76 -4.94
N TYR A 87 -6.08 -11.78 -3.97
CA TYR A 87 -7.01 -10.70 -3.71
C TYR A 87 -6.85 -10.28 -2.26
N ALA A 88 -6.03 -9.28 -2.05
CA ALA A 88 -5.69 -8.88 -0.70
C ALA A 88 -6.17 -7.47 -0.43
N PHE A 89 -7.03 -7.33 0.55
CA PHE A 89 -7.37 -6.05 1.11
C PHE A 89 -6.49 -5.75 2.31
N TYR A 90 -6.40 -4.49 2.66
CA TYR A 90 -5.62 -4.03 3.80
C TYR A 90 -6.47 -3.07 4.61
N PHE A 91 -6.11 -2.92 5.87
CA PHE A 91 -6.74 -1.93 6.72
C PHE A 91 -5.87 -0.69 6.78
N PHE A 92 -6.49 0.46 6.55
CA PHE A 92 -5.85 1.76 6.67
C PHE A 92 -5.76 2.11 8.16
N THR A 93 -4.56 2.35 8.66
CA THR A 93 -4.34 2.47 10.10
C THR A 93 -4.14 3.92 10.52
N ARG A 94 -4.14 4.13 11.84
CA ARG A 94 -3.81 5.44 12.39
C ARG A 94 -2.39 5.86 12.01
N ARG A 95 -1.48 4.89 11.93
CA ARG A 95 -0.11 5.18 11.53
C ARG A 95 -0.06 5.77 10.12
N ALA A 96 -0.94 5.31 9.24
CA ALA A 96 -1.05 5.86 7.90
C ALA A 96 -1.36 7.35 7.95
N LEU A 97 -2.30 7.72 8.79
CA LEU A 97 -2.67 9.14 8.94
C LEU A 97 -1.49 9.96 9.44
N LYS A 98 -0.73 9.42 10.38
CA LYS A 98 0.45 10.11 10.89
C LYS A 98 1.52 10.29 9.83
N LEU A 99 1.73 9.27 9.01
CA LEU A 99 2.70 9.37 7.93
C LEU A 99 2.30 10.42 6.91
N LEU A 100 1.02 10.50 6.59
CA LEU A 100 0.53 11.49 5.64
C LEU A 100 0.60 12.90 6.21
N ASP A 101 0.55 13.02 7.51
CA ASP A 101 0.65 14.31 8.20
C ASP A 101 2.10 14.77 8.36
N GLY A 102 3.03 14.02 7.85
CA GLY A 102 4.44 14.40 7.88
C GLY A 102 5.18 13.89 9.09
N GLY A 103 4.55 13.04 9.86
CA GLY A 103 5.16 12.48 11.06
C GLY A 103 5.67 11.07 10.85
#